data_d16755a7fe7fb9cbbfb53b8938619d12
#
_entry.id   d16755a7fe7fb9cbbfb53b8938619d12
#
_cell.length_a   1.000
_cell.length_b   1.000
_cell.length_c   1.000
_cell.angle_alpha   90.00
_cell.angle_beta   90.00
_cell.angle_gamma   90.00
#
_symmetry.space_group_name_H-M   'P 1'
#
loop_
_entity.id
_entity.type
_entity.pdbx_description
1 polymer ?
#
loop_
_entity_poly.entity_id
_entity_poly.type
_entity_poly.pdbx_seq_one_letter_code
_entity_poly.pdbx_strand_id
1 'polypeptide(L)'
;NYYSAVFTNDHFNRGISTDRFIVEWMIGSERVRERMEEGRIPPADAAAITIENTINEIQIGADGLESHGERWLFQSIQSPLFIEIPYNQDRLLKTDRDRAQALRDKCRALFMHYLARGYVVNDLIVKQSLDGRRHAYYRLDQDIQWQRLRL
;
A
#
# COMPACT_ATOMS: atom_id res chain seq x y z
N ASN A 1 -11.71 -7.27 -0.72
CA ASN A 1 -11.78 -7.78 -2.10
C ASN A 1 -10.81 -7.00 -2.97
N TYR A 2 -10.05 -7.71 -3.80
CA TYR A 2 -9.02 -7.18 -4.67
C TYR A 2 -9.32 -7.66 -6.09
N TYR A 3 -9.51 -6.74 -7.03
CA TYR A 3 -9.73 -7.10 -8.43
C TYR A 3 -8.39 -7.37 -9.12
N SER A 4 -8.23 -8.57 -9.64
CA SER A 4 -7.10 -8.88 -10.51
C SER A 4 -7.28 -8.19 -11.85
N ALA A 5 -6.19 -7.60 -12.30
CA ALA A 5 -5.89 -7.14 -13.67
C ALA A 5 -7.08 -6.86 -14.58
N VAL A 6 -7.65 -5.68 -14.49
CA VAL A 6 -8.42 -5.14 -15.61
C VAL A 6 -7.41 -4.50 -16.57
N PHE A 7 -7.25 -5.08 -17.75
CA PHE A 7 -6.51 -4.43 -18.84
C PHE A 7 -7.32 -3.21 -19.29
N THR A 8 -7.03 -2.05 -18.73
CA THR A 8 -7.63 -0.82 -19.19
C THR A 8 -6.87 -0.33 -20.43
N ASN A 9 -7.61 0.02 -21.46
CA ASN A 9 -7.07 0.62 -22.69
C ASN A 9 -6.78 2.12 -22.49
N ASP A 10 -6.55 2.51 -21.25
CA ASP A 10 -6.28 3.86 -20.83
C ASP A 10 -4.83 4.25 -21.18
N HIS A 11 -4.64 5.48 -21.62
CA HIS A 11 -3.35 6.00 -22.09
C HIS A 11 -2.21 5.89 -21.07
N PHE A 12 -2.55 5.91 -19.75
CA PHE A 12 -1.58 5.87 -18.65
C PHE A 12 -1.18 4.43 -18.28
N ASN A 13 -2.04 3.45 -18.50
CA ASN A 13 -1.87 2.06 -18.07
C ASN A 13 -1.75 1.06 -19.22
N ARG A 14 -1.51 1.50 -20.46
CA ARG A 14 -1.42 0.60 -21.63
C ARG A 14 -0.43 -0.54 -21.38
N GLY A 15 -0.97 -1.76 -21.29
CA GLY A 15 -0.19 -2.99 -21.21
C GLY A 15 0.42 -3.30 -19.85
N ILE A 16 -0.03 -2.62 -18.77
CA ILE A 16 0.28 -2.97 -17.39
C ILE A 16 -1.00 -3.34 -16.67
N SER A 17 -0.98 -4.44 -15.94
CA SER A 17 -2.11 -4.84 -15.10
C SER A 17 -2.38 -3.77 -14.02
N THR A 18 -3.61 -3.26 -13.96
CA THR A 18 -4.01 -2.33 -12.92
C THR A 18 -4.76 -3.09 -11.84
N ASP A 19 -4.18 -3.12 -10.66
CA ASP A 19 -4.84 -3.67 -9.48
C ASP A 19 -5.59 -2.54 -8.77
N ARG A 20 -6.78 -2.84 -8.26
CA ARG A 20 -7.61 -1.87 -7.53
C ARG A 20 -8.13 -2.50 -6.26
N PHE A 21 -8.10 -1.74 -5.17
CA PHE A 21 -8.81 -2.11 -3.96
C PHE A 21 -10.31 -1.86 -4.14
N ILE A 22 -11.12 -2.78 -3.60
CA ILE A 22 -12.53 -2.45 -3.32
C ILE A 22 -12.53 -1.65 -2.03
N VAL A 23 -13.00 -0.42 -2.12
CA VAL A 23 -13.14 0.46 -0.96
C VAL A 23 -14.53 0.27 -0.40
N GLU A 24 -14.61 -0.19 0.84
CA GLU A 24 -15.84 -0.23 1.61
C GLU A 24 -15.86 0.95 2.59
N TRP A 25 -16.85 1.79 2.48
CA TRP A 25 -16.96 2.99 3.32
C TRP A 25 -17.92 2.76 4.48
N MET A 26 -17.37 2.57 5.67
CA MET A 26 -18.11 2.34 6.90
C MET A 26 -18.59 3.68 7.49
N ILE A 27 -19.63 4.27 6.89
CA ILE A 27 -20.17 5.60 7.25
C ILE A 27 -20.50 5.72 8.75
N GLY A 28 -20.97 4.63 9.38
CA GLY A 28 -21.33 4.58 10.80
C GLY A 28 -20.15 4.28 11.74
N SER A 29 -18.92 4.14 11.25
CA SER A 29 -17.78 3.85 12.10
C SER A 29 -17.38 5.08 12.94
N GLU A 30 -16.87 4.83 14.14
CA GLU A 30 -16.36 5.87 15.04
C GLU A 30 -15.27 6.72 14.36
N ARG A 31 -14.39 6.10 13.61
CA ARG A 31 -13.34 6.76 12.82
C ARG A 31 -13.90 7.76 11.80
N VAL A 32 -15.00 7.43 11.11
CA VAL A 32 -15.65 8.35 10.16
C VAL A 32 -16.33 9.47 10.92
N ARG A 33 -17.01 9.17 12.02
CA ARG A 33 -17.66 10.16 12.88
C ARG A 33 -16.67 11.17 13.43
N GLU A 34 -15.56 10.72 14.03
CA GLU A 34 -14.49 11.58 14.56
C GLU A 34 -13.93 12.52 13.47
N ARG A 35 -13.69 12.00 12.27
CA ARG A 35 -13.20 12.80 11.14
C ARG A 35 -14.21 13.85 10.69
N MET A 36 -15.50 13.56 10.76
CA MET A 36 -16.57 14.52 10.41
C MET A 36 -16.80 15.56 11.49
N GLU A 37 -16.77 15.18 12.76
CA GLU A 37 -17.01 16.07 13.89
C GLU A 37 -15.84 17.01 14.15
N GLU A 38 -14.62 16.54 14.03
CA GLU A 38 -13.43 17.35 14.27
C GLU A 38 -12.99 18.19 13.08
N GLY A 39 -13.54 17.97 11.89
CA GLY A 39 -13.12 18.66 10.66
C GLY A 39 -11.64 18.43 10.34
N ARG A 40 -10.99 17.53 11.06
CA ARG A 40 -9.59 17.18 10.96
C ARG A 40 -9.44 15.76 10.43
N ILE A 41 -8.66 15.62 9.37
CA ILE A 41 -8.02 14.34 9.07
C ILE A 41 -6.83 14.27 10.03
N PRO A 42 -6.82 13.41 11.07
CA PRO A 42 -5.63 13.28 11.90
C PRO A 42 -4.45 12.97 10.97
N PRO A 43 -3.30 13.60 11.17
CA PRO A 43 -2.13 13.27 10.38
C PRO A 43 -1.87 11.77 10.54
N ALA A 44 -1.68 11.10 9.41
CA ALA A 44 -1.30 9.70 9.43
C ALA A 44 -0.06 9.55 10.31
N ASP A 45 -0.10 8.63 11.26
CA ASP A 45 0.97 8.44 12.22
C ASP A 45 2.20 7.80 11.54
N ALA A 46 3.01 8.66 10.93
CA ALA A 46 4.26 8.24 10.29
C ALA A 46 5.29 7.70 11.31
N ALA A 47 5.14 8.02 12.60
CA ALA A 47 5.99 7.49 13.65
C ALA A 47 5.69 6.02 13.97
N ALA A 48 4.50 5.54 13.64
CA ALA A 48 4.15 4.13 13.78
C ALA A 48 4.90 3.22 12.79
N ILE A 49 5.49 3.76 11.72
CA ILE A 49 6.23 2.98 10.72
C ILE A 49 7.63 2.69 11.23
N THR A 50 7.90 1.43 11.53
CA THR A 50 9.22 0.92 11.96
C THR A 50 9.72 -0.16 11.01
N ILE A 51 11.00 -0.53 11.17
CA ILE A 51 11.58 -1.61 10.36
C ILE A 51 10.94 -2.96 10.68
N GLU A 52 10.49 -3.17 11.90
CA GLU A 52 9.93 -4.44 12.37
C GLU A 52 8.54 -4.70 11.78
N ASN A 53 7.75 -3.63 11.57
CA ASN A 53 6.38 -3.74 11.05
C ASN A 53 6.24 -3.37 9.56
N THR A 54 7.33 -2.98 8.91
CA THR A 54 7.39 -2.80 7.45
C THR A 54 7.83 -4.11 6.81
N ILE A 55 7.02 -4.69 5.92
CA ILE A 55 7.22 -6.04 5.41
C ILE A 55 7.97 -6.13 4.09
N ASN A 56 8.22 -5.00 3.45
CA ASN A 56 9.01 -4.91 2.22
C ASN A 56 9.84 -3.63 2.20
N GLU A 57 10.71 -3.54 1.24
CA GLU A 57 11.60 -2.40 1.04
C GLU A 57 11.63 -1.97 -0.42
N ILE A 58 11.49 -0.68 -0.66
CA ILE A 58 11.72 -0.04 -1.95
C ILE A 58 13.05 0.70 -1.91
N GLN A 59 13.96 0.34 -2.80
CA GLN A 59 15.28 0.96 -2.91
C GLN A 59 15.35 1.88 -4.13
N ILE A 60 16.27 2.84 -4.09
CA ILE A 60 16.60 3.68 -5.24
C ILE A 60 17.90 3.15 -5.83
N GLY A 61 17.84 2.75 -7.09
CA GLY A 61 19.02 2.33 -7.85
C GLY A 61 19.97 3.49 -8.15
N ALA A 62 21.15 3.18 -8.67
CA ALA A 62 22.15 4.18 -9.09
C ALA A 62 21.63 5.10 -10.22
N ASP A 63 20.62 4.64 -10.97
CA ASP A 63 19.91 5.38 -12.01
C ASP A 63 18.83 6.34 -11.45
N GLY A 64 18.66 6.37 -10.13
CA GLY A 64 17.66 7.18 -9.44
C GLY A 64 16.23 6.67 -9.58
N LEU A 65 16.03 5.43 -10.06
CA LEU A 65 14.72 4.81 -10.18
C LEU A 65 14.45 3.85 -9.01
N GLU A 66 13.19 3.76 -8.65
CA GLU A 66 12.71 2.84 -7.62
C GLU A 66 12.80 1.38 -8.09
N SER A 67 13.22 0.51 -7.18
CA SER A 67 13.27 -0.94 -7.38
C SER A 67 12.95 -1.66 -6.08
N HIS A 68 12.67 -2.95 -6.17
CA HIS A 68 12.50 -3.76 -4.96
C HIS A 68 13.85 -3.99 -4.28
N GLY A 69 13.89 -3.85 -2.96
CA GLY A 69 14.98 -4.33 -2.13
C GLY A 69 14.92 -5.86 -1.91
N GLU A 70 15.78 -6.35 -1.04
CA GLU A 70 15.84 -7.78 -0.72
C GLU A 70 14.75 -8.24 0.25
N ARG A 71 14.22 -7.30 1.04
CA ARG A 71 13.25 -7.61 2.09
C ARG A 71 11.84 -7.73 1.54
N TRP A 72 11.26 -8.94 1.64
CA TRP A 72 9.88 -9.26 1.28
C TRP A 72 9.37 -10.35 2.20
N LEU A 73 8.59 -9.96 3.23
CA LEU A 73 8.17 -10.85 4.31
C LEU A 73 6.71 -11.26 4.12
N PHE A 74 6.46 -12.56 4.03
CA PHE A 74 5.11 -13.15 3.93
C PHE A 74 4.64 -13.80 5.24
N GLN A 75 5.43 -13.76 6.30
CA GLN A 75 5.14 -14.47 7.56
C GLN A 75 4.93 -13.53 8.76
N SER A 76 4.81 -12.22 8.53
CA SER A 76 4.52 -11.29 9.61
C SER A 76 3.12 -11.51 10.15
N ILE A 77 2.99 -11.46 11.49
CA ILE A 77 1.72 -11.53 12.22
C ILE A 77 1.43 -10.21 12.95
N GLN A 78 2.23 -9.19 12.74
CA GLN A 78 2.05 -7.90 13.39
C GLN A 78 0.80 -7.17 12.88
N SER A 79 0.21 -6.34 13.73
CA SER A 79 -0.87 -5.43 13.39
C SER A 79 -0.67 -4.14 14.20
N PRO A 80 -0.48 -2.99 13.59
CA PRO A 80 -0.45 -2.76 12.14
C PRO A 80 0.82 -3.30 11.48
N LEU A 81 0.71 -3.61 10.19
CA LEU A 81 1.86 -3.80 9.30
C LEU A 81 1.81 -2.79 8.15
N PHE A 82 2.95 -2.55 7.53
CA PHE A 82 3.08 -1.56 6.46
C PHE A 82 3.68 -2.19 5.20
N ILE A 83 3.05 -1.89 4.06
CA ILE A 83 3.56 -2.23 2.74
C ILE A 83 4.03 -0.94 2.07
N GLU A 84 5.32 -0.87 1.80
CA GLU A 84 5.88 0.21 1.01
C GLU A 84 5.54 0.03 -0.47
N ILE A 85 5.11 1.12 -1.12
CA ILE A 85 4.82 1.16 -2.55
C ILE A 85 5.66 2.23 -3.24
N PRO A 86 5.91 2.12 -4.55
CA PRO A 86 6.63 3.15 -5.29
C PRO A 86 5.93 4.51 -5.14
N TYR A 87 6.69 5.52 -4.72
CA TYR A 87 6.17 6.87 -4.60
C TYR A 87 6.03 7.56 -5.97
N ASN A 88 6.98 7.32 -6.87
CA ASN A 88 7.02 7.95 -8.19
C ASN A 88 6.79 6.94 -9.32
N GLN A 89 5.66 6.25 -9.25
CA GLN A 89 5.31 5.19 -10.20
C GLN A 89 5.22 5.70 -11.64
N ASP A 90 4.76 6.93 -11.87
CA ASP A 90 4.64 7.50 -13.22
C ASP A 90 6.00 7.69 -13.88
N ARG A 91 7.01 8.13 -13.12
CA ARG A 91 8.37 8.24 -13.61
C ARG A 91 8.93 6.87 -13.96
N LEU A 92 8.75 5.90 -13.09
CA LEU A 92 9.22 4.53 -13.30
C LEU A 92 8.58 3.91 -14.54
N LEU A 93 7.27 4.07 -14.72
CA LEU A 93 6.52 3.58 -15.88
C LEU A 93 7.01 4.16 -17.20
N LYS A 94 7.37 5.45 -17.20
CA LYS A 94 7.86 6.14 -18.42
C LYS A 94 9.29 5.76 -18.77
N THR A 95 10.11 5.40 -17.76
CA THR A 95 11.55 5.22 -17.93
C THR A 95 11.94 3.75 -18.03
N ASP A 96 11.35 2.88 -17.20
CA ASP A 96 11.64 1.44 -17.15
C ASP A 96 10.35 0.67 -16.82
N ARG A 97 9.67 0.27 -17.88
CA ARG A 97 8.37 -0.38 -17.78
C ARG A 97 8.44 -1.77 -17.16
N ASP A 98 9.47 -2.52 -17.49
CA ASP A 98 9.64 -3.89 -16.99
C ASP A 98 9.90 -3.88 -15.49
N ARG A 99 10.71 -2.94 -15.02
CA ARG A 99 10.94 -2.72 -13.58
C ARG A 99 9.67 -2.27 -12.86
N ALA A 100 8.90 -1.37 -13.47
CA ALA A 100 7.60 -0.94 -12.93
C ALA A 100 6.62 -2.11 -12.78
N GLN A 101 6.55 -2.98 -13.80
CA GLN A 101 5.71 -4.17 -13.75
C GLN A 101 6.18 -5.15 -12.69
N ALA A 102 7.48 -5.46 -12.63
CA ALA A 102 8.05 -6.37 -11.64
C ALA A 102 7.80 -5.90 -10.20
N LEU A 103 7.94 -4.59 -9.94
CA LEU A 103 7.69 -4.00 -8.64
C LEU A 103 6.20 -4.07 -8.27
N ARG A 104 5.32 -3.79 -9.23
CA ARG A 104 3.87 -3.91 -9.06
C ARG A 104 3.45 -5.35 -8.75
N ASP A 105 3.98 -6.34 -9.47
CA ASP A 105 3.66 -7.75 -9.25
C ASP A 105 4.09 -8.23 -7.87
N LYS A 106 5.24 -7.76 -7.39
CA LYS A 106 5.69 -8.05 -6.02
C LYS A 106 4.79 -7.41 -4.95
N CYS A 107 4.44 -6.13 -5.09
CA CYS A 107 3.51 -5.47 -4.17
C CYS A 107 2.15 -6.17 -4.18
N ARG A 108 1.65 -6.54 -5.37
CA ARG A 108 0.41 -7.31 -5.53
C ARG A 108 0.45 -8.62 -4.75
N ALA A 109 1.54 -9.37 -4.85
CA ALA A 109 1.69 -10.63 -4.12
C ALA A 109 1.56 -10.44 -2.61
N LEU A 110 2.15 -9.37 -2.05
CA LEU A 110 2.00 -9.02 -0.63
C LEU A 110 0.55 -8.67 -0.27
N PHE A 111 -0.08 -7.79 -1.04
CA PHE A 111 -1.48 -7.43 -0.79
C PHE A 111 -2.40 -8.64 -0.84
N MET A 112 -2.30 -9.46 -1.87
CA MET A 112 -3.10 -10.68 -2.00
C MET A 112 -2.90 -11.62 -0.81
N HIS A 113 -1.65 -11.79 -0.37
CA HIS A 113 -1.31 -12.65 0.75
C HIS A 113 -1.94 -12.17 2.07
N TYR A 114 -1.77 -10.89 2.41
CA TYR A 114 -2.25 -10.36 3.69
C TYR A 114 -3.76 -10.14 3.71
N LEU A 115 -4.37 -9.68 2.60
CA LEU A 115 -5.82 -9.57 2.49
C LEU A 115 -6.51 -10.93 2.63
N ALA A 116 -5.93 -12.01 2.06
CA ALA A 116 -6.45 -13.37 2.24
C ALA A 116 -6.37 -13.86 3.70
N ARG A 117 -5.50 -13.28 4.51
CA ARG A 117 -5.34 -13.56 5.95
C ARG A 117 -6.19 -12.68 6.86
N GLY A 118 -7.09 -11.89 6.28
CA GLY A 118 -8.02 -11.04 7.04
C GLY A 118 -7.48 -9.67 7.41
N TYR A 119 -6.34 -9.26 6.85
CA TYR A 119 -5.91 -7.87 6.96
C TYR A 119 -6.76 -6.98 6.06
N VAL A 120 -6.94 -5.74 6.48
CA VAL A 120 -7.63 -4.70 5.72
C VAL A 120 -6.71 -3.49 5.56
N VAL A 121 -6.75 -2.86 4.39
CA VAL A 121 -6.01 -1.62 4.14
C VAL A 121 -6.81 -0.47 4.74
N ASN A 122 -6.21 0.23 5.71
CA ASN A 122 -6.88 1.30 6.46
C ASN A 122 -6.39 2.69 6.11
N ASP A 123 -5.14 2.83 5.69
CA ASP A 123 -4.55 4.14 5.48
C ASP A 123 -3.46 4.12 4.43
N LEU A 124 -3.18 5.30 3.86
CA LEU A 124 -2.02 5.57 3.01
C LEU A 124 -1.21 6.69 3.66
N ILE A 125 0.03 6.38 4.02
CA ILE A 125 0.92 7.30 4.72
C ILE A 125 2.08 7.67 3.82
N VAL A 126 2.34 8.96 3.67
CA VAL A 126 3.54 9.46 2.99
C VAL A 126 4.49 9.99 4.05
N LYS A 127 5.71 9.43 4.07
CA LYS A 127 6.78 9.81 5.00
C LYS A 127 7.95 10.38 4.21
N GLN A 128 8.55 11.45 4.71
CA GLN A 128 9.80 11.98 4.17
C GLN A 128 10.96 11.53 5.04
N SER A 129 11.98 10.93 4.44
CA SER A 129 13.21 10.55 5.11
C SER A 129 14.17 11.74 5.27
N LEU A 130 15.21 11.58 6.06
CA LEU A 130 16.18 12.64 6.36
C LEU A 130 16.92 13.14 5.11
N ASP A 131 17.08 12.31 4.10
CA ASP A 131 17.67 12.66 2.80
C ASP A 131 16.70 13.35 1.84
N GLY A 132 15.49 13.69 2.33
CA GLY A 132 14.46 14.39 1.58
C GLY A 132 13.60 13.51 0.67
N ARG A 133 13.84 12.21 0.59
CA ARG A 133 13.03 11.28 -0.19
C ARG A 133 11.64 11.09 0.43
N ARG A 134 10.68 10.85 -0.43
CA ARG A 134 9.32 10.50 -0.02
C ARG A 134 9.09 9.01 -0.22
N HIS A 135 8.51 8.40 0.79
CA HIS A 135 8.12 7.00 0.83
C HIS A 135 6.62 6.93 1.05
N ALA A 136 5.96 6.02 0.38
CA ALA A 136 4.52 5.81 0.54
C ALA A 136 4.26 4.41 1.09
N TYR A 137 3.41 4.33 2.12
CA TYR A 137 3.09 3.09 2.81
C TYR A 137 1.59 2.90 2.91
N TYR A 138 1.11 1.74 2.54
CA TYR A 138 -0.22 1.30 2.98
C TYR A 138 -0.13 0.68 4.36
N ARG A 139 -1.00 1.15 5.25
CA ARG A 139 -1.22 0.54 6.56
C ARG A 139 -2.25 -0.56 6.45
N LEU A 140 -1.92 -1.73 6.96
CA LEU A 140 -2.80 -2.88 7.05
C LEU A 140 -2.99 -3.25 8.51
N ASP A 141 -4.25 -3.37 8.94
CA ASP A 141 -4.61 -3.84 10.27
C ASP A 141 -5.37 -5.16 10.16
N GLN A 142 -5.14 -6.04 11.12
CA GLN A 142 -5.94 -7.24 11.28
C GLN A 142 -7.22 -6.85 12.02
N ASP A 143 -8.30 -6.63 11.29
CA ASP A 143 -9.56 -6.18 11.86
C ASP A 143 -10.47 -7.38 12.21
N ILE A 144 -10.53 -7.67 13.49
CA ILE A 144 -11.38 -8.74 14.04
C ILE A 144 -12.88 -8.40 13.86
N GLN A 145 -13.24 -7.14 13.79
CA GLN A 145 -14.65 -6.72 13.60
C GLN A 145 -15.13 -7.01 12.17
N TRP A 146 -14.28 -6.86 11.16
CA TRP A 146 -14.61 -7.19 9.77
C TRP A 146 -14.90 -8.67 9.55
N GLN A 147 -14.24 -9.53 10.30
CA GLN A 147 -14.49 -10.99 10.23
C GLN A 147 -15.87 -11.37 10.78
N ARG A 148 -16.43 -10.58 11.71
CA ARG A 148 -17.75 -10.81 12.30
C ARG A 148 -18.92 -10.28 11.44
N LEU A 149 -18.68 -9.30 10.57
CA LEU A 149 -19.70 -8.73 9.70
C LEU A 149 -19.90 -9.52 8.39
N ARG A 150 -19.04 -10.53 8.13
CA ARG A 150 -19.16 -11.42 6.95
C ARG A 150 -19.88 -12.73 7.23
N LEU A 151 -20.38 -12.94 8.45
CA LEU A 151 -21.27 -14.05 8.81
C LEU A 151 -22.71 -13.58 8.85
#